data_e4cd5edbf89c50b92a5f4800210f3a5b
#
_entry.id   e4cd5edbf89c50b92a5f4800210f3a5b
#
_cell.length_a   1.000
_cell.length_b   1.000
_cell.length_c   1.000
_cell.angle_alpha   90.00
_cell.angle_beta   90.00
_cell.angle_gamma   90.00
#
_symmetry.space_group_name_H-M   'P 1'
#
loop_
_entity.id
_entity.type
_entity.pdbx_description
1 polymer ?
#
loop_
_entity_poly.entity_id
_entity_poly.type
_entity_poly.pdbx_seq_one_letter_code
_entity_poly.pdbx_strand_id
1 'polypeptide(L)'
;MHPVKRIEIISDSVELGKIVEALEKIGVTSYSIIHNVSSKGIKGTVFDDSAVTMLDNVYVIAFCSPDKAKPVVEEIRPILNKFGGSCWISEVMEIRSVRCIASM
;
A
#
# COMPACT_ATOMS: atom_id res chain seq x y z
N MET A 1 0.41 -23.90 2.87
CA MET A 1 -0.18 -22.62 2.44
C MET A 1 -1.15 -22.14 3.50
N HIS A 2 -1.21 -20.85 3.67
CA HIS A 2 -2.21 -20.26 4.56
C HIS A 2 -2.65 -18.92 3.98
N PRO A 3 -3.87 -18.47 4.32
CA PRO A 3 -4.41 -17.25 3.76
C PRO A 3 -3.78 -16.01 4.41
N VAL A 4 -3.46 -15.05 3.58
CA VAL A 4 -3.03 -13.73 4.03
C VAL A 4 -3.80 -12.69 3.23
N LYS A 5 -3.82 -11.46 3.72
CA LYS A 5 -4.39 -10.36 2.96
C LYS A 5 -3.27 -9.60 2.27
N ARG A 6 -3.49 -9.32 1.01
CA ARG A 6 -2.60 -8.44 0.25
C ARG A 6 -3.23 -7.07 0.20
N ILE A 7 -2.47 -6.07 0.59
CA ILE A 7 -2.91 -4.68 0.60
C ILE A 7 -2.05 -3.93 -0.40
N GLU A 8 -2.71 -3.27 -1.35
CA GLU A 8 -2.02 -2.51 -2.37
C GLU A 8 -2.46 -1.06 -2.26
N ILE A 9 -1.50 -0.16 -2.19
CA ILE A 9 -1.76 1.27 -2.01
C ILE A 9 -0.99 2.02 -3.07
N ILE A 10 -1.69 2.89 -3.79
CA ILE A 10 -1.04 3.83 -4.70
C ILE A 10 -1.33 5.22 -4.18
N SER A 11 -0.29 6.01 -4.00
CA SER A 11 -0.41 7.33 -3.41
C SER A 11 0.72 8.21 -3.92
N ASP A 12 0.59 9.51 -3.67
CA ASP A 12 1.67 10.45 -3.91
C ASP A 12 2.86 10.08 -3.03
N SER A 13 4.05 10.18 -3.57
CA SER A 13 5.27 9.82 -2.84
C SER A 13 5.44 10.63 -1.56
N VAL A 14 4.90 11.84 -1.52
CA VAL A 14 4.98 12.68 -0.34
C VAL A 14 4.33 12.02 0.87
N GLU A 15 3.33 11.16 0.62
CA GLU A 15 2.61 10.51 1.71
C GLU A 15 3.20 9.17 2.12
N LEU A 16 4.30 8.74 1.49
CA LEU A 16 4.86 7.43 1.76
C LEU A 16 5.21 7.23 3.23
N GLY A 17 5.79 8.24 3.86
CA GLY A 17 6.16 8.12 5.26
C GLY A 17 4.97 7.85 6.16
N LYS A 18 3.84 8.48 5.88
CA LYS A 18 2.62 8.27 6.66
C LYS A 18 2.07 6.87 6.44
N ILE A 19 2.14 6.38 5.20
CA ILE A 19 1.65 5.04 4.88
C ILE A 19 2.49 3.99 5.59
N VAL A 20 3.79 4.11 5.52
CA VAL A 20 4.70 3.17 6.18
C VAL A 20 4.49 3.20 7.69
N GLU A 21 4.35 4.38 8.26
CA GLU A 21 4.11 4.53 9.68
C GLU A 21 2.81 3.84 10.09
N ALA A 22 1.76 4.00 9.29
CA ALA A 22 0.48 3.34 9.56
C ALA A 22 0.62 1.82 9.55
N LEU A 23 1.33 1.29 8.55
CA LEU A 23 1.55 -0.15 8.45
C LEU A 23 2.33 -0.67 9.66
N GLU A 24 3.39 0.02 10.02
CA GLU A 24 4.24 -0.41 11.12
C GLU A 24 3.53 -0.31 12.46
N LYS A 25 2.69 0.69 12.61
CA LYS A 25 1.89 0.84 13.82
C LYS A 25 1.00 -0.37 14.08
N ILE A 26 0.49 -0.96 13.03
CA ILE A 26 -0.38 -2.15 13.13
C ILE A 26 0.45 -3.43 13.25
N GLY A 27 1.75 -3.33 13.01
CA GLY A 27 2.62 -4.50 13.06
C GLY A 27 2.80 -5.18 11.72
N VAL A 28 2.49 -4.50 10.63
CA VAL A 28 2.73 -5.00 9.29
C VAL A 28 4.13 -4.59 8.88
N THR A 29 5.04 -5.55 8.86
CA THR A 29 6.44 -5.28 8.57
C THR A 29 6.91 -5.87 7.26
N SER A 30 6.04 -6.60 6.57
CA SER A 30 6.36 -7.21 5.28
C SER A 30 5.69 -6.39 4.19
N TYR A 31 6.45 -5.51 3.56
CA TYR A 31 5.92 -4.70 2.47
C TYR A 31 7.04 -4.36 1.48
N SER A 32 6.63 -4.06 0.26
CA SER A 32 7.53 -3.63 -0.80
C SER A 32 7.05 -2.29 -1.33
N ILE A 33 7.99 -1.47 -1.75
CA ILE A 33 7.69 -0.14 -2.26
C ILE A 33 8.26 -0.01 -3.66
N ILE A 34 7.42 0.42 -4.59
CA ILE A 34 7.84 0.72 -5.95
C ILE A 34 7.66 2.21 -6.15
N HIS A 35 8.77 2.87 -6.52
CA HIS A 35 8.76 4.31 -6.73
C HIS A 35 8.47 4.66 -8.18
N ASN A 36 8.12 5.90 -8.42
CA ASN A 36 7.96 6.49 -9.76
C ASN A 36 6.92 5.76 -10.59
N VAL A 37 5.79 5.47 -9.97
CA VAL A 37 4.69 4.81 -10.64
C VAL A 37 3.81 5.85 -11.30
N SER A 38 3.53 5.66 -12.59
CA SER A 38 2.59 6.49 -13.31
C SER A 38 1.22 5.86 -13.23
N SER A 39 0.23 6.64 -12.85
CA SER A 39 -1.13 6.14 -12.74
C SER A 39 -2.10 7.16 -13.29
N LYS A 40 -3.13 6.65 -13.96
CA LYS A 40 -4.21 7.46 -14.49
C LYS A 40 -5.43 7.26 -13.60
N GLY A 41 -6.08 8.36 -13.26
CA GLY A 41 -7.35 8.28 -12.55
C GLY A 41 -7.27 8.34 -11.04
N ILE A 42 -6.09 8.26 -10.46
CA ILE A 42 -5.96 8.23 -9.01
C ILE A 42 -6.35 9.56 -8.39
N LYS A 43 -5.95 10.63 -9.02
CA LYS A 43 -6.26 11.98 -8.54
C LYS A 43 -7.26 12.68 -9.43
N GLY A 44 -8.07 11.91 -10.14
CA GLY A 44 -9.04 12.48 -11.04
C GLY A 44 -8.44 12.85 -12.36
N THR A 45 -8.51 14.08 -12.74
CA THR A 45 -8.50 14.42 -14.13
C THR A 45 -7.36 15.27 -14.61
N VAL A 46 -6.24 15.13 -14.10
CA VAL A 46 -5.15 15.96 -14.58
C VAL A 46 -4.42 15.26 -15.69
N PHE A 47 -4.47 15.84 -16.87
CA PHE A 47 -3.91 15.19 -18.03
C PHE A 47 -3.25 16.13 -18.99
N ASP A 48 -2.65 17.17 -18.50
CA ASP A 48 -1.82 17.98 -19.37
C ASP A 48 -0.39 17.46 -19.27
N ASP A 49 0.49 18.08 -20.01
CA ASP A 49 1.87 17.64 -20.04
C ASP A 49 2.55 17.75 -18.69
N SER A 50 2.12 18.68 -17.89
CA SER A 50 2.72 18.85 -16.57
C SER A 50 2.34 17.70 -15.65
N ALA A 51 1.25 17.03 -15.92
CA ALA A 51 0.85 15.87 -15.13
C ALA A 51 1.88 14.76 -15.17
N VAL A 52 2.61 14.65 -16.25
CA VAL A 52 3.64 13.65 -16.39
C VAL A 52 4.72 13.85 -15.32
N THR A 53 5.06 15.09 -15.07
CA THR A 53 6.09 15.37 -14.08
C THR A 53 5.59 15.22 -12.66
N MET A 54 4.27 15.20 -12.48
CA MET A 54 3.68 15.06 -11.17
C MET A 54 3.35 13.63 -10.83
N LEU A 55 3.72 12.71 -11.68
CA LEU A 55 3.47 11.31 -11.44
C LEU A 55 4.53 10.71 -10.56
N ASP A 56 4.80 11.37 -9.46
CA ASP A 56 5.69 10.85 -8.46
C ASP A 56 4.85 10.10 -7.44
N ASN A 57 4.31 8.98 -7.90
CA ASN A 57 3.52 8.11 -7.06
C ASN A 57 4.32 6.93 -6.59
N VAL A 58 3.90 6.37 -5.48
CA VAL A 58 4.47 5.13 -4.95
C VAL A 58 3.40 4.06 -4.96
N TYR A 59 3.84 2.83 -5.12
CA TYR A 59 3.00 1.66 -5.06
C TYR A 59 3.52 0.82 -3.91
N VAL A 60 2.71 0.66 -2.87
CA VAL A 60 3.08 -0.12 -1.70
C VAL A 60 2.29 -1.41 -1.72
N ILE A 61 2.98 -2.54 -1.62
CA ILE A 61 2.36 -3.85 -1.55
C ILE A 61 2.73 -4.46 -0.21
N ALA A 62 1.72 -4.74 0.59
CA ALA A 62 1.94 -5.31 1.92
C ALA A 62 1.16 -6.60 2.07
N PHE A 63 1.67 -7.49 2.89
CA PHE A 63 0.99 -8.72 3.23
C PHE A 63 0.85 -8.81 4.74
N CYS A 64 -0.32 -9.22 5.20
CA CYS A 64 -0.56 -9.33 6.62
C CYS A 64 -1.54 -10.46 6.91
N SER A 65 -1.60 -10.86 8.16
CA SER A 65 -2.61 -11.81 8.59
C SER A 65 -4.01 -11.19 8.40
N PRO A 66 -5.04 -12.01 8.17
CA PRO A 66 -6.37 -11.47 7.92
C PRO A 66 -6.91 -10.56 9.02
N ASP A 67 -6.53 -10.79 10.25
CA ASP A 67 -7.01 -10.00 11.37
C ASP A 67 -6.45 -8.58 11.39
N LYS A 68 -5.36 -8.33 10.67
CA LYS A 68 -4.77 -7.00 10.62
C LYS A 68 -5.31 -6.14 9.49
N ALA A 69 -6.03 -6.73 8.56
CA ALA A 69 -6.49 -5.98 7.39
C ALA A 69 -7.40 -4.81 7.78
N LYS A 70 -8.38 -5.05 8.64
CA LYS A 70 -9.29 -4.00 9.04
C LYS A 70 -8.57 -2.85 9.78
N PRO A 71 -7.72 -3.13 10.78
CA PRO A 71 -6.95 -2.07 11.41
C PRO A 71 -6.10 -1.27 10.41
N VAL A 72 -5.50 -1.94 9.43
CA VAL A 72 -4.71 -1.24 8.41
C VAL A 72 -5.60 -0.29 7.62
N VAL A 73 -6.76 -0.75 7.19
CA VAL A 73 -7.68 0.10 6.44
C VAL A 73 -8.06 1.32 7.26
N GLU A 74 -8.31 1.15 8.53
CA GLU A 74 -8.70 2.25 9.40
C GLU A 74 -7.59 3.28 9.56
N GLU A 75 -6.33 2.84 9.49
CA GLU A 75 -5.20 3.77 9.56
C GLU A 75 -4.91 4.42 8.21
N ILE A 76 -5.13 3.71 7.13
CA ILE A 76 -4.82 4.21 5.78
C ILE A 76 -5.92 5.12 5.24
N ARG A 77 -7.18 4.83 5.56
CA ARG A 77 -8.31 5.57 5.00
C ARG A 77 -8.21 7.09 5.21
N PRO A 78 -7.86 7.59 6.40
CA PRO A 78 -7.73 9.04 6.57
C PRO A 78 -6.67 9.66 5.67
N ILE A 79 -5.60 8.93 5.41
CA ILE A 79 -4.54 9.41 4.52
C ILE A 79 -5.06 9.54 3.10
N LEU A 80 -5.75 8.52 2.63
CA LEU A 80 -6.33 8.54 1.28
C LEU A 80 -7.40 9.61 1.15
N ASN A 81 -8.23 9.77 2.17
CA ASN A 81 -9.28 10.77 2.14
C ASN A 81 -8.72 12.19 2.07
N LYS A 82 -7.60 12.42 2.72
CA LYS A 82 -7.03 13.76 2.78
C LYS A 82 -6.13 14.07 1.58
N PHE A 83 -5.36 13.09 1.13
CA PHE A 83 -4.31 13.34 0.15
C PHE A 83 -4.57 12.67 -1.19
N GLY A 84 -5.58 11.82 -1.28
CA GLY A 84 -5.85 11.07 -2.51
C GLY A 84 -5.08 9.77 -2.56
N GLY A 85 -5.38 8.99 -3.58
CA GLY A 85 -4.79 7.67 -3.76
C GLY A 85 -5.85 6.59 -3.71
N SER A 86 -5.40 5.36 -3.78
CA SER A 86 -6.30 4.20 -3.78
C SER A 86 -5.69 3.05 -3.02
N CYS A 87 -6.55 2.22 -2.47
CA CYS A 87 -6.14 1.03 -1.73
C CYS A 87 -7.03 -0.13 -2.12
N TRP A 88 -6.41 -1.28 -2.37
CA TRP A 88 -7.12 -2.51 -2.69
C TRP A 88 -6.68 -3.59 -1.72
N ILE A 89 -7.61 -4.47 -1.38
CA ILE A 89 -7.32 -5.59 -0.50
C ILE A 89 -7.83 -6.85 -1.17
N SER A 90 -6.99 -7.86 -1.21
CA SER A 90 -7.35 -9.17 -1.73
C SER A 90 -6.82 -10.24 -0.81
N GLU A 91 -7.45 -11.41 -0.87
CA GLU A 91 -6.98 -12.57 -0.13
C GLU A 91 -6.13 -13.43 -1.05
N VAL A 92 -4.97 -13.81 -0.56
CA VAL A 92 -4.07 -14.66 -1.31
C VAL A 92 -3.56 -15.77 -0.40
N MET A 93 -3.04 -16.83 -1.00
CA MET A 93 -2.46 -17.94 -0.24
C MET A 93 -0.97 -17.81 -0.26
N GLU A 94 -0.37 -17.82 0.90
CA GLU A 94 1.07 -17.72 1.04
C GLU A 94 1.70 -19.07 1.22
N ILE A 95 2.81 -19.31 0.53
CA ILE A 95 3.65 -20.49 0.69
C ILE A 95 4.91 -20.02 1.39
N ARG A 96 5.13 -20.52 2.59
CA ARG A 96 6.31 -20.12 3.36
C ARG A 96 7.40 -21.15 3.27
N SER A 97 8.62 -20.67 3.08
CA SER A 97 9.78 -21.52 3.25
C SER A 97 10.18 -21.52 4.71
N VAL A 98 11.02 -22.48 5.08
CA VAL A 98 11.54 -22.53 6.44
C VAL A 98 12.28 -21.26 6.80
N ARG A 99 12.95 -20.65 5.84
CA ARG A 99 13.71 -19.42 6.08
C ARG A 99 12.84 -18.20 6.30
N CYS A 100 11.63 -18.22 5.74
CA CYS A 100 10.73 -17.07 5.84
C CYS A 100 9.92 -17.05 7.12
N ILE A 101 9.83 -18.17 7.82
CA ILE A 101 9.01 -18.26 9.03
C ILE A 101 9.44 -17.23 10.06
N ALA A 102 10.74 -17.07 10.23
CA ALA A 102 11.26 -16.17 11.25
C ALA A 102 10.99 -14.69 10.95
N SER A 103 10.78 -14.35 9.71
CA SER A 103 10.57 -12.95 9.31
C SER A 103 9.10 -12.54 9.30
N MET A 104 8.25 -13.49 9.57
CA MET A 104 6.83 -13.22 9.58
C MET A 104 6.35 -13.01 11.01
#